data_ab6114d2623d3ab3ef85bb0d6b11ea88
#
_entry.id   ab6114d2623d3ab3ef85bb0d6b11ea88
#
_cell.length_a   1.000
_cell.length_b   1.000
_cell.length_c   1.000
_cell.angle_alpha   90.00
_cell.angle_beta   90.00
_cell.angle_gamma   90.00
#
_symmetry.space_group_name_H-M   'P 1'
#
loop_
_entity.id
_entity.type
_entity.pdbx_description
1 polymer ?
#
loop_
_entity_poly.entity_id
_entity_poly.type
_entity_poly.pdbx_seq_one_letter_code
_entity_poly.pdbx_strand_id
1 'polypeptide(L)'
;MGHDTFNFGDDMNHAHVQPNGEYHYHGMPELLIEFLGDNQNMTLVGWASDGFPVYARFGYSNTNDSNSTIKSLIPSYRLKSQPDSNRPMVLTSLAGGPGQGNTSPNTPIAMGAFTQDYEYVEGLGDLDQCNGRFGVTPEFPSGIYYYVVTDDFPFFTRCLKGNI
;
A
#
# COMPACT_ATOMS: atom_id res chain seq x y z
N MET A 1 -2.61 6.97 -2.20
CA MET A 1 -3.18 8.22 -2.75
C MET A 1 -3.97 8.87 -1.65
N GLY A 2 -3.84 10.20 -1.45
CA GLY A 2 -4.69 10.89 -0.49
C GLY A 2 -6.14 10.75 -0.95
N HIS A 3 -6.92 9.99 -0.20
CA HIS A 3 -8.28 9.58 -0.53
C HIS A 3 -9.24 10.74 -0.85
N ASP A 4 -8.90 11.95 -0.40
CA ASP A 4 -9.79 13.11 -0.51
C ASP A 4 -9.64 13.90 -1.83
N THR A 5 -8.57 13.65 -2.61
CA THR A 5 -8.31 14.41 -3.83
C THR A 5 -8.93 13.75 -5.06
N PHE A 6 -8.94 12.42 -5.09
CA PHE A 6 -9.48 11.63 -6.20
C PHE A 6 -10.43 10.57 -5.64
N ASN A 7 -11.68 10.61 -6.05
CA ASN A 7 -12.66 9.56 -5.73
C ASN A 7 -12.74 8.60 -6.91
N PHE A 8 -12.23 7.39 -6.72
CA PHE A 8 -12.26 6.32 -7.73
C PHE A 8 -13.54 5.46 -7.66
N GLY A 9 -14.45 5.74 -6.71
CA GLY A 9 -15.64 4.94 -6.48
C GLY A 9 -15.32 3.62 -5.77
N ASP A 10 -14.31 3.64 -4.90
CA ASP A 10 -13.88 2.46 -4.14
C ASP A 10 -14.97 2.04 -3.15
N ASP A 11 -15.14 0.74 -2.99
CA ASP A 11 -16.00 0.14 -1.99
C ASP A 11 -15.33 0.05 -0.59
N MET A 12 -15.95 -0.67 0.34
CA MET A 12 -15.43 -0.87 1.70
C MET A 12 -14.10 -1.67 1.74
N ASN A 13 -13.72 -2.34 0.65
CA ASN A 13 -12.44 -3.01 0.49
C ASN A 13 -11.34 -2.13 -0.12
N HIS A 14 -11.61 -0.84 -0.31
CA HIS A 14 -10.73 0.02 -1.09
C HIS A 14 -10.47 -0.53 -2.51
N ALA A 15 -11.52 -1.02 -3.16
CA ALA A 15 -11.47 -1.68 -4.46
C ALA A 15 -12.62 -1.22 -5.36
N HIS A 16 -12.44 -1.34 -6.66
CA HIS A 16 -13.48 -1.12 -7.64
C HIS A 16 -13.33 -2.01 -8.88
N VAL A 17 -14.34 -1.99 -9.72
CA VAL A 17 -14.36 -2.72 -10.99
C VAL A 17 -13.89 -1.80 -12.12
N GLN A 18 -12.89 -2.24 -12.88
CA GLN A 18 -12.45 -1.58 -14.12
C GLN A 18 -13.54 -1.69 -15.22
N PRO A 19 -13.53 -0.82 -16.26
CA PRO A 19 -14.43 -0.94 -17.40
C PRO A 19 -14.42 -2.29 -18.13
N ASN A 20 -13.31 -3.03 -18.02
CA ASN A 20 -13.17 -4.40 -18.54
C ASN A 20 -13.76 -5.48 -17.62
N GLY A 21 -14.34 -5.11 -16.46
CA GLY A 21 -14.94 -6.03 -15.49
C GLY A 21 -13.97 -6.57 -14.45
N GLU A 22 -12.71 -6.16 -14.45
CA GLU A 22 -11.69 -6.61 -13.49
C GLU A 22 -11.81 -5.87 -12.16
N TYR A 23 -12.04 -6.61 -11.06
CA TYR A 23 -12.08 -6.08 -9.71
C TYR A 23 -10.68 -6.05 -9.12
N HIS A 24 -10.26 -4.90 -8.61
CA HIS A 24 -8.92 -4.74 -8.07
C HIS A 24 -8.89 -3.79 -6.86
N TYR A 25 -7.91 -4.04 -5.97
CA TYR A 25 -7.72 -3.29 -4.73
C TYR A 25 -6.80 -2.07 -4.95
N HIS A 26 -7.14 -0.96 -4.29
CA HIS A 26 -6.32 0.25 -4.19
C HIS A 26 -5.70 0.44 -2.80
N GLY A 27 -6.14 -0.35 -1.82
CA GLY A 27 -5.69 -0.26 -0.43
C GLY A 27 -5.86 -1.58 0.31
N MET A 28 -5.92 -1.49 1.64
CA MET A 28 -6.08 -2.64 2.51
C MET A 28 -7.39 -3.38 2.23
N PRO A 29 -7.35 -4.69 1.93
CA PRO A 29 -8.55 -5.49 1.66
C PRO A 29 -9.25 -5.90 2.96
N GLU A 30 -9.92 -4.97 3.64
CA GLU A 30 -10.45 -5.16 5.01
C GLU A 30 -11.41 -6.34 5.13
N LEU A 31 -12.35 -6.49 4.19
CA LEU A 31 -13.30 -7.61 4.23
C LEU A 31 -12.62 -8.96 3.94
N LEU A 32 -11.58 -8.98 3.12
CA LEU A 32 -10.79 -10.21 2.92
C LEU A 32 -10.09 -10.61 4.22
N ILE A 33 -9.48 -9.65 4.92
CA ILE A 33 -8.80 -9.89 6.20
C ILE A 33 -9.80 -10.37 7.24
N GLU A 34 -10.98 -9.73 7.33
CA GLU A 34 -12.07 -10.16 8.21
C GLU A 34 -12.55 -11.57 7.88
N PHE A 35 -12.72 -11.89 6.60
CA PHE A 35 -13.11 -13.22 6.13
C PHE A 35 -12.08 -14.30 6.47
N LEU A 36 -10.78 -13.97 6.42
CA LEU A 36 -9.70 -14.86 6.82
C LEU A 36 -9.62 -15.04 8.35
N GLY A 37 -10.43 -14.28 9.11
CA GLY A 37 -10.64 -14.46 10.56
C GLY A 37 -9.52 -13.90 11.42
N ASP A 38 -8.65 -13.05 10.88
CA ASP A 38 -7.49 -12.60 11.64
C ASP A 38 -7.02 -11.18 11.32
N ASN A 39 -7.67 -10.21 11.94
CA ASN A 39 -7.32 -8.79 11.80
C ASN A 39 -6.26 -8.28 12.81
N GLN A 40 -5.60 -9.15 13.56
CA GLN A 40 -4.59 -8.82 14.57
C GLN A 40 -3.29 -9.61 14.43
N ASN A 41 -3.20 -10.52 13.47
CA ASN A 41 -2.04 -11.34 13.23
C ASN A 41 -1.45 -11.12 11.83
N MET A 42 -0.34 -11.78 11.57
CA MET A 42 0.30 -11.78 10.26
C MET A 42 -0.51 -12.63 9.28
N THR A 43 -1.32 -11.98 8.44
CA THR A 43 -2.28 -12.63 7.54
C THR A 43 -1.79 -12.61 6.11
N LEU A 44 -1.63 -13.79 5.49
CA LEU A 44 -1.31 -13.94 4.07
C LEU A 44 -2.55 -13.57 3.23
N VAL A 45 -2.44 -12.52 2.42
CA VAL A 45 -3.55 -12.01 1.58
C VAL A 45 -3.35 -12.27 0.09
N GLY A 46 -2.18 -12.69 -0.33
CA GLY A 46 -1.91 -12.97 -1.73
C GLY A 46 -0.44 -13.25 -2.05
N TRP A 47 -0.15 -13.23 -3.35
CA TRP A 47 1.18 -13.47 -3.90
C TRP A 47 1.50 -12.41 -4.96
N ALA A 48 2.70 -11.87 -4.91
CA ALA A 48 3.19 -10.99 -5.95
C ALA A 48 3.62 -11.77 -7.20
N SER A 49 3.70 -11.10 -8.33
CA SER A 49 4.02 -11.74 -9.63
C SER A 49 5.43 -12.34 -9.69
N ASP A 50 6.33 -11.95 -8.79
CA ASP A 50 7.66 -12.51 -8.61
C ASP A 50 7.70 -13.73 -7.64
N GLY A 51 6.52 -14.20 -7.19
CA GLY A 51 6.36 -15.38 -6.35
C GLY A 51 6.55 -15.16 -4.86
N PHE A 52 6.80 -13.95 -4.39
CA PHE A 52 6.86 -13.66 -2.95
C PHE A 52 5.47 -13.45 -2.35
N PRO A 53 5.24 -13.91 -1.10
CA PRO A 53 3.97 -13.74 -0.41
C PRO A 53 3.73 -12.27 -0.03
N VAL A 54 2.46 -11.91 0.03
CA VAL A 54 1.98 -10.59 0.43
C VAL A 54 1.15 -10.74 1.70
N TYR A 55 1.53 -10.03 2.76
CA TYR A 55 0.85 -10.03 4.06
C TYR A 55 0.15 -8.70 4.31
N ALA A 56 -0.91 -8.73 5.12
CA ALA A 56 -1.61 -7.54 5.55
C ALA A 56 -1.05 -7.03 6.88
N ARG A 57 -0.76 -5.75 6.93
CA ARG A 57 -0.35 -4.81 7.98
C ARG A 57 0.54 -5.32 9.11
N PHE A 58 0.40 -6.56 9.56
CA PHE A 58 1.09 -7.08 10.76
C PHE A 58 2.27 -7.98 10.42
N GLY A 59 3.22 -8.05 11.36
CA GLY A 59 4.33 -8.97 11.30
C GLY A 59 5.09 -9.06 12.63
N TYR A 60 5.97 -10.03 12.74
CA TYR A 60 6.77 -10.23 13.95
C TYR A 60 7.70 -9.05 14.22
N SER A 61 7.76 -8.59 15.47
CA SER A 61 8.65 -7.49 15.88
C SER A 61 10.13 -7.83 15.71
N ASN A 62 10.49 -9.11 15.88
CA ASN A 62 11.81 -9.66 15.52
C ASN A 62 11.65 -10.54 14.28
N THR A 63 12.29 -10.16 13.18
CA THR A 63 12.20 -10.84 11.89
C THR A 63 12.73 -12.28 11.89
N ASN A 64 13.50 -12.69 12.92
CA ASN A 64 14.10 -14.01 13.05
C ASN A 64 13.42 -14.88 14.13
N ASP A 65 12.34 -14.38 14.75
CA ASP A 65 11.71 -15.07 15.88
C ASP A 65 10.17 -15.04 15.77
N SER A 66 9.59 -16.19 15.43
CA SER A 66 8.13 -16.38 15.34
C SER A 66 7.40 -16.34 16.68
N ASN A 67 8.12 -16.33 17.81
CA ASN A 67 7.55 -16.15 19.16
C ASN A 67 7.58 -14.69 19.60
N SER A 68 8.20 -13.78 18.83
CA SER A 68 8.18 -12.36 19.15
C SER A 68 6.77 -11.76 18.99
N THR A 69 6.54 -10.65 19.64
CA THR A 69 5.24 -9.96 19.55
C THR A 69 4.94 -9.56 18.11
N ILE A 70 3.66 -9.65 17.74
CA ILE A 70 3.17 -9.13 16.47
C ILE A 70 2.89 -7.62 16.63
N LYS A 71 3.24 -6.85 15.59
CA LYS A 71 2.98 -5.42 15.53
C LYS A 71 2.56 -5.01 14.13
N SER A 72 1.90 -3.86 14.01
CA SER A 72 1.73 -3.20 12.73
C SER A 72 3.08 -2.78 12.16
N LEU A 73 3.33 -3.10 10.90
CA LEU A 73 4.57 -2.79 10.22
C LEU A 73 4.49 -1.41 9.57
N ILE A 74 5.51 -0.60 9.83
CA ILE A 74 5.57 0.79 9.39
C ILE A 74 6.39 0.86 8.10
N PRO A 75 5.86 1.45 7.01
CA PRO A 75 6.63 1.69 5.79
C PRO A 75 7.74 2.72 6.03
N SER A 76 8.82 2.63 5.25
CA SER A 76 9.94 3.59 5.33
C SER A 76 9.77 4.75 4.34
N TYR A 77 8.55 5.24 4.20
CA TYR A 77 8.22 6.39 3.37
C TYR A 77 7.69 7.54 4.22
N ARG A 78 8.03 8.76 3.82
CA ARG A 78 7.45 9.96 4.43
C ARG A 78 7.02 10.98 3.37
N LEU A 79 6.10 11.84 3.73
CA LEU A 79 5.72 12.97 2.92
C LEU A 79 6.89 13.96 2.82
N LYS A 80 7.22 14.43 1.62
CA LYS A 80 8.22 15.47 1.39
C LYS A 80 7.76 16.79 2.02
N SER A 81 8.70 17.57 2.53
CA SER A 81 8.41 18.90 3.11
C SER A 81 8.05 19.95 2.06
N GLN A 82 8.43 19.74 0.80
CA GLN A 82 8.16 20.63 -0.32
C GLN A 82 7.80 19.80 -1.57
N PRO A 83 6.90 20.32 -2.43
CA PRO A 83 6.57 19.67 -3.69
C PRO A 83 7.75 19.71 -4.66
N ASP A 84 7.85 18.69 -5.52
CA ASP A 84 8.78 18.70 -6.64
C ASP A 84 8.38 19.80 -7.65
N SER A 85 9.36 20.36 -8.38
CA SER A 85 9.15 21.48 -9.30
C SER A 85 8.20 21.16 -10.47
N ASN A 86 8.07 19.87 -10.82
CA ASN A 86 7.20 19.40 -11.90
C ASN A 86 5.85 18.84 -11.37
N ARG A 87 5.57 19.02 -10.07
CA ARG A 87 4.34 18.53 -9.47
C ARG A 87 3.13 19.36 -9.91
N PRO A 88 2.03 18.74 -10.35
CA PRO A 88 0.78 19.46 -10.57
C PRO A 88 0.27 20.08 -9.27
N MET A 89 -0.03 21.38 -9.31
CA MET A 89 -0.50 22.13 -8.13
C MET A 89 -2.00 22.35 -8.13
N VAL A 90 -2.60 22.36 -9.31
CA VAL A 90 -4.05 22.52 -9.49
C VAL A 90 -4.56 21.58 -10.58
N LEU A 91 -5.82 21.18 -10.48
CA LEU A 91 -6.50 20.45 -11.53
C LEU A 91 -6.81 21.43 -12.68
N THR A 92 -6.28 21.17 -13.86
CA THR A 92 -6.48 22.01 -15.06
C THR A 92 -7.66 21.53 -15.91
N SER A 93 -7.98 20.24 -15.84
CA SER A 93 -9.15 19.64 -16.48
C SER A 93 -9.54 18.37 -15.76
N LEU A 94 -10.84 18.07 -15.75
CA LEU A 94 -11.35 16.77 -15.37
C LEU A 94 -11.43 15.93 -16.65
N ALA A 95 -10.54 14.98 -16.80
CA ALA A 95 -10.82 13.83 -17.66
C ALA A 95 -11.83 12.96 -16.88
N GLY A 96 -13.12 13.16 -17.16
CA GLY A 96 -14.19 12.37 -16.54
C GLY A 96 -14.07 10.91 -16.94
N GLY A 97 -13.49 10.08 -16.05
CA GLY A 97 -13.57 8.64 -16.09
C GLY A 97 -14.62 8.12 -15.10
N PRO A 98 -15.08 6.87 -15.21
CA PRO A 98 -15.89 6.24 -14.20
C PRO A 98 -15.16 6.29 -12.84
N GLY A 99 -15.83 6.77 -11.80
CA GLY A 99 -15.24 6.89 -10.46
C GLY A 99 -14.46 8.16 -10.18
N GLN A 100 -14.29 9.08 -11.12
CA GLN A 100 -13.74 10.39 -10.83
C GLN A 100 -14.81 11.28 -10.18
N GLY A 101 -14.59 11.61 -8.92
CA GLY A 101 -15.44 12.55 -8.19
C GLY A 101 -15.47 13.93 -8.86
N ASN A 102 -16.47 14.70 -8.51
CA ASN A 102 -16.76 16.06 -9.00
C ASN A 102 -15.71 17.07 -8.46
N THR A 103 -14.49 17.02 -8.99
CA THR A 103 -13.47 18.03 -8.68
C THR A 103 -13.58 19.17 -9.68
N SER A 104 -13.77 20.39 -9.21
CA SER A 104 -13.82 21.57 -10.07
C SER A 104 -12.45 21.88 -10.67
N PRO A 105 -12.37 22.42 -11.90
CA PRO A 105 -11.15 22.96 -12.44
C PRO A 105 -10.52 24.00 -11.48
N ASN A 106 -9.21 24.07 -11.45
CA ASN A 106 -8.42 24.94 -10.55
C ASN A 106 -8.50 24.58 -9.05
N THR A 107 -8.96 23.38 -8.71
CA THR A 107 -8.89 22.88 -7.33
C THR A 107 -7.44 22.66 -6.94
N PRO A 108 -6.95 23.26 -5.83
CA PRO A 108 -5.61 22.98 -5.32
C PRO A 108 -5.45 21.51 -4.95
N ILE A 109 -4.31 20.93 -5.31
CA ILE A 109 -3.99 19.54 -5.02
C ILE A 109 -3.08 19.48 -3.81
N ALA A 110 -3.58 18.96 -2.68
CA ALA A 110 -2.82 18.84 -1.45
C ALA A 110 -1.59 17.92 -1.60
N MET A 111 -0.55 18.15 -0.82
CA MET A 111 0.58 17.22 -0.69
C MET A 111 0.06 15.87 -0.16
N GLY A 112 0.63 14.78 -0.72
CA GLY A 112 0.20 13.41 -0.43
C GLY A 112 -0.73 12.82 -1.49
N ALA A 113 -1.22 13.62 -2.45
CA ALA A 113 -2.09 13.14 -3.53
C ALA A 113 -1.35 12.29 -4.58
N PHE A 114 -0.06 12.53 -4.76
CA PHE A 114 0.76 11.84 -5.75
C PHE A 114 1.87 11.01 -5.11
N THR A 115 2.27 9.93 -5.78
CA THR A 115 3.41 9.11 -5.33
C THR A 115 4.70 9.90 -5.24
N GLN A 116 4.91 10.88 -6.12
CA GLN A 116 6.06 11.78 -6.10
C GLN A 116 6.13 12.70 -4.89
N ASP A 117 5.04 12.82 -4.12
CA ASP A 117 5.00 13.62 -2.89
C ASP A 117 5.73 12.92 -1.73
N TYR A 118 6.05 11.65 -1.89
CA TYR A 118 6.70 10.83 -0.88
C TYR A 118 8.14 10.51 -1.26
N GLU A 119 8.97 10.32 -0.26
CA GLU A 119 10.34 9.86 -0.39
C GLU A 119 10.59 8.64 0.52
N TYR A 120 11.38 7.69 0.00
CA TYR A 120 11.89 6.59 0.80
C TYR A 120 13.05 7.06 1.68
N VAL A 121 13.03 6.67 2.95
CA VAL A 121 14.09 6.94 3.91
C VAL A 121 14.50 5.63 4.57
N GLU A 122 15.68 5.15 4.28
CA GLU A 122 16.19 3.89 4.83
C GLU A 122 16.18 3.91 6.36
N GLY A 123 15.60 2.87 6.96
CA GLY A 123 15.55 2.72 8.42
C GLY A 123 14.52 3.61 9.12
N LEU A 124 13.66 4.34 8.39
CA LEU A 124 12.59 5.12 8.99
C LEU A 124 11.51 4.23 9.63
N GLY A 125 11.19 3.13 8.96
CA GLY A 125 10.20 2.14 9.40
C GLY A 125 10.77 0.72 9.41
N ASP A 126 9.90 -0.25 9.27
CA ASP A 126 10.22 -1.69 9.31
C ASP A 126 10.51 -2.29 7.93
N LEU A 127 10.11 -1.59 6.87
CA LEU A 127 10.05 -2.11 5.50
C LEU A 127 11.05 -1.39 4.59
N ASP A 128 11.51 -2.10 3.57
CA ASP A 128 12.41 -1.54 2.55
C ASP A 128 11.66 -0.69 1.49
N GLN A 129 12.39 -0.22 0.49
CA GLN A 129 11.83 0.60 -0.59
C GLN A 129 10.74 -0.09 -1.43
N CYS A 130 10.68 -1.44 -1.44
CA CYS A 130 9.64 -2.20 -2.13
C CYS A 130 8.41 -2.47 -1.24
N ASN A 131 8.37 -1.91 -0.02
CA ASN A 131 7.37 -2.18 1.01
C ASN A 131 7.36 -3.64 1.44
N GLY A 132 8.53 -4.22 1.61
CA GLY A 132 8.73 -5.60 2.06
C GLY A 132 9.93 -5.72 3.00
N ARG A 133 10.16 -6.93 3.48
CA ARG A 133 11.34 -7.30 4.28
C ARG A 133 11.59 -8.79 4.26
N PHE A 134 12.75 -9.23 4.66
CA PHE A 134 13.04 -10.64 4.93
C PHE A 134 12.71 -10.98 6.39
N GLY A 135 12.10 -12.14 6.62
CA GLY A 135 11.83 -12.63 7.98
C GLY A 135 11.02 -13.92 8.00
N VAL A 136 10.85 -14.45 9.20
CA VAL A 136 9.96 -15.61 9.43
C VAL A 136 8.50 -15.19 9.32
N THR A 137 7.68 -16.10 8.83
CA THR A 137 6.22 -15.95 8.75
C THR A 137 5.54 -17.24 9.25
N PRO A 138 4.23 -17.25 9.50
CA PRO A 138 3.53 -18.49 9.87
C PRO A 138 3.74 -19.61 8.86
N GLU A 139 3.72 -19.31 7.55
CA GLU A 139 3.89 -20.28 6.46
C GLU A 139 5.35 -20.57 6.15
N PHE A 140 6.28 -19.68 6.50
CA PHE A 140 7.72 -19.81 6.20
C PHE A 140 8.57 -19.63 7.46
N PRO A 141 8.64 -20.65 8.34
CA PRO A 141 9.37 -20.55 9.61
C PRO A 141 10.89 -20.45 9.46
N SER A 142 11.42 -20.78 8.27
CA SER A 142 12.84 -20.59 7.93
C SER A 142 13.17 -19.21 7.38
N GLY A 143 12.16 -18.34 7.25
CA GLY A 143 12.29 -17.02 6.68
C GLY A 143 12.16 -17.01 5.16
N ILE A 144 11.54 -15.95 4.69
CA ILE A 144 11.36 -15.61 3.27
C ILE A 144 11.32 -14.09 3.13
N TYR A 145 11.62 -13.57 1.95
CA TYR A 145 11.25 -12.19 1.64
C TYR A 145 9.74 -12.12 1.41
N TYR A 146 9.08 -11.08 1.93
CA TYR A 146 7.65 -10.88 1.76
C TYR A 146 7.32 -9.38 1.66
N TYR A 147 6.24 -9.08 0.95
CA TYR A 147 5.67 -7.75 0.85
C TYR A 147 4.58 -7.56 1.90
N VAL A 148 4.31 -6.30 2.22
CA VAL A 148 3.28 -5.94 3.19
C VAL A 148 2.35 -4.89 2.60
N VAL A 149 1.05 -5.13 2.68
CA VAL A 149 0.03 -4.10 2.50
C VAL A 149 -0.05 -3.31 3.80
N THR A 150 0.15 -2.00 3.72
CA THR A 150 0.25 -1.11 4.88
C THR A 150 -0.88 -0.08 4.91
N ASP A 151 -1.22 0.42 6.10
CA ASP A 151 -2.22 1.46 6.29
C ASP A 151 -1.76 2.81 5.74
N ASP A 152 -0.45 3.06 5.82
CA ASP A 152 0.18 4.27 5.30
C ASP A 152 0.83 4.03 3.93
N PHE A 153 1.13 5.14 3.23
CA PHE A 153 1.85 5.09 1.95
C PHE A 153 3.15 4.28 2.08
N PRO A 154 3.42 3.34 1.18
CA PRO A 154 2.90 3.22 -0.20
C PRO A 154 1.67 2.32 -0.36
N PHE A 155 1.06 1.84 0.70
CA PHE A 155 -0.10 0.94 0.75
C PHE A 155 0.19 -0.45 0.18
N PHE A 156 0.76 -0.53 -1.01
CA PHE A 156 1.15 -1.75 -1.73
C PHE A 156 2.64 -1.74 -2.07
N THR A 157 3.14 -2.88 -2.61
CA THR A 157 4.52 -2.99 -3.08
C THR A 157 4.84 -1.92 -4.15
N ARG A 158 6.06 -1.36 -4.08
CA ARG A 158 6.54 -0.33 -5.02
C ARG A 158 7.46 -0.89 -6.09
N CYS A 159 8.02 -2.05 -5.86
CA CYS A 159 8.90 -2.77 -6.79
C CYS A 159 8.91 -4.25 -6.45
N LEU A 160 9.39 -5.06 -7.37
CA LEU A 160 9.56 -6.49 -7.18
C LEU A 160 11.03 -6.81 -6.89
N LYS A 161 11.28 -7.73 -5.98
CA LYS A 161 12.62 -8.18 -5.58
C LYS A 161 13.07 -9.42 -6.33
N GLY A 162 12.11 -10.25 -6.75
CA GLY A 162 12.35 -11.44 -7.52
C GLY A 162 12.43 -11.18 -9.03
N ASN A 163 12.65 -12.24 -9.78
CA ASN A 163 12.60 -12.22 -11.24
C ASN A 163 11.19 -12.58 -11.71
N ILE A 164 10.72 -11.88 -12.75
CA ILE A 164 9.45 -12.16 -13.42
C ILE A 164 9.73 -12.97 -14.67
#